data_2db5eaefe5326b9737fdb73b0097c223
#
_entry.id   2db5eaefe5326b9737fdb73b0097c223
#
_cell.length_a   1.000
_cell.length_b   1.000
_cell.length_c   1.000
_cell.angle_alpha   90.00
_cell.angle_beta   90.00
_cell.angle_gamma   90.00
#
_symmetry.space_group_name_H-M   'P 1'
#
loop_
_entity.id
_entity.type
_entity.pdbx_description
1 polymer ?
#
loop_
_entity_poly.entity_id
_entity_poly.type
_entity_poly.pdbx_seq_one_letter_code
_entity_poly.pdbx_strand_id
1 'polypeptide(L)'
;VKVLLDANALMMPAQFSIDLFDELRNIIGGFEPIVLHSVLRELEGLTRAKGRNGAAARLGFTMGERCTIAEDENESAGSVDAQVIDYAIRHKCLVVTNDRRVRDELFAHGIGVISMRKQKKLELLRR
;
A
#
# COMPACT_ATOMS: atom_id res chain seq x y z
N VAL A 1 11.14 -8.53 -6.75
CA VAL A 1 9.68 -8.32 -6.76
C VAL A 1 9.39 -6.90 -6.29
N LYS A 2 8.60 -6.17 -7.06
CA LYS A 2 8.16 -4.83 -6.69
C LYS A 2 6.82 -4.91 -5.97
N VAL A 3 6.71 -4.20 -4.85
CA VAL A 3 5.49 -4.17 -4.04
C VAL A 3 5.07 -2.72 -3.85
N LEU A 4 3.88 -2.39 -4.33
CA LEU A 4 3.32 -1.05 -4.19
C LEU A 4 2.45 -0.99 -2.95
N LEU A 5 2.64 0.04 -2.14
CA LEU A 5 1.95 0.20 -0.86
C LEU A 5 1.00 1.40 -0.95
N ASP A 6 -0.29 1.18 -0.67
CA ASP A 6 -1.23 2.30 -0.57
C ASP A 6 -1.20 2.89 0.85
N ALA A 7 -1.98 3.95 1.08
CA ALA A 7 -2.01 4.61 2.38
C ALA A 7 -2.49 3.66 3.48
N ASN A 8 -3.50 2.84 3.18
CA ASN A 8 -4.02 1.87 4.14
C ASN A 8 -2.95 0.85 4.55
N ALA A 9 -2.15 0.39 3.57
CA ALA A 9 -1.06 -0.56 3.84
C ALA A 9 -0.06 0.03 4.84
N LEU A 10 0.32 1.29 4.63
CA LEU A 10 1.30 1.95 5.49
C LEU A 10 0.75 2.25 6.89
N MET A 11 -0.56 2.27 7.06
CA MET A 11 -1.20 2.43 8.38
C MET A 11 -1.38 1.10 9.13
N MET A 12 -1.24 -0.03 8.44
CA MET A 12 -1.43 -1.36 9.05
C MET A 12 -0.55 -1.64 10.26
N PRO A 13 0.74 -1.26 10.26
CA PRO A 13 1.58 -1.55 11.44
C PRO A 13 1.02 -0.98 12.73
N ALA A 14 0.52 0.24 12.71
CA ALA A 14 -0.08 0.84 13.89
C ALA A 14 -1.47 0.28 14.19
N GLN A 15 -2.28 0.02 13.16
CA GLN A 15 -3.65 -0.44 13.33
C GLN A 15 -3.72 -1.90 13.81
N PHE A 16 -2.80 -2.74 13.35
CA PHE A 16 -2.85 -4.19 13.60
C PHE A 16 -1.64 -4.71 14.36
N SER A 17 -0.74 -3.83 14.80
CA SER A 17 0.47 -4.21 15.55
C SER A 17 1.31 -5.26 14.82
N ILE A 18 1.55 -5.05 13.53
CA ILE A 18 2.36 -5.94 12.71
C ILE A 18 3.64 -5.25 12.24
N ASP A 19 4.67 -6.05 11.97
CA ASP A 19 5.85 -5.60 11.25
C ASP A 19 5.61 -5.87 9.76
N LEU A 20 5.16 -4.84 9.05
CA LEU A 20 4.72 -4.95 7.66
C LEU A 20 5.82 -5.50 6.75
N PHE A 21 7.03 -4.95 6.83
CA PHE A 21 8.11 -5.37 5.94
C PHE A 21 8.60 -6.78 6.25
N ASP A 22 8.61 -7.15 7.53
CA ASP A 22 8.98 -8.51 7.93
C ASP A 22 7.95 -9.53 7.44
N GLU A 23 6.66 -9.20 7.59
CA GLU A 23 5.58 -10.05 7.08
C GLU A 23 5.67 -10.21 5.56
N LEU A 24 6.00 -9.15 4.83
CA LEU A 24 6.17 -9.22 3.38
C LEU A 24 7.34 -10.13 3.01
N ARG A 25 8.48 -10.02 3.72
CA ARG A 25 9.62 -10.90 3.47
C ARG A 25 9.27 -12.35 3.69
N ASN A 26 8.45 -12.64 4.70
CA ASN A 26 8.04 -14.02 4.99
C ASN A 26 7.16 -14.60 3.88
N ILE A 27 6.36 -13.77 3.21
CA ILE A 27 5.46 -14.22 2.16
C ILE A 27 6.15 -14.33 0.81
N ILE A 28 6.94 -13.34 0.43
CA ILE A 28 7.45 -13.20 -0.93
C ILE A 28 8.97 -13.16 -1.04
N GLY A 29 9.68 -13.20 0.07
CA GLY A 29 11.13 -13.08 0.07
C GLY A 29 11.58 -11.64 -0.17
N GLY A 30 12.69 -11.45 -0.87
CA GLY A 30 13.21 -10.12 -1.17
C GLY A 30 12.27 -9.31 -2.04
N PHE A 31 12.09 -8.03 -1.72
CA PHE A 31 11.20 -7.16 -2.47
C PHE A 31 11.66 -5.71 -2.40
N GLU A 32 11.20 -4.93 -3.37
CA GLU A 32 11.40 -3.48 -3.39
C GLU A 32 10.08 -2.80 -3.01
N PRO A 33 9.98 -2.15 -1.84
CA PRO A 33 8.77 -1.43 -1.47
C PRO A 33 8.72 -0.11 -2.22
N ILE A 34 7.59 0.17 -2.86
CA ILE A 34 7.37 1.38 -3.64
C ILE A 34 6.16 2.10 -3.10
N VAL A 35 6.25 3.41 -2.98
CA VAL A 35 5.12 4.26 -2.61
C VAL A 35 5.02 5.41 -3.61
N LEU A 36 3.81 5.69 -4.07
CA LEU A 36 3.58 6.83 -4.95
C LEU A 36 3.60 8.15 -4.17
N HIS A 37 4.05 9.20 -4.81
CA HIS A 37 4.09 10.52 -4.20
C HIS A 37 2.70 10.97 -3.74
N SER A 38 1.65 10.69 -4.52
CA SER A 38 0.27 11.00 -4.13
C SER A 38 -0.16 10.29 -2.86
N VAL A 39 0.30 9.05 -2.65
CA VAL A 39 0.01 8.30 -1.43
C VAL A 39 0.67 8.96 -0.22
N LEU A 40 1.92 9.40 -0.36
CA LEU A 40 2.60 10.11 0.72
C LEU A 40 1.90 11.42 1.08
N ARG A 41 1.43 12.16 0.08
CA ARG A 41 0.69 13.39 0.32
C ARG A 41 -0.63 13.14 1.04
N GLU A 42 -1.32 12.07 0.69
CA GLU A 42 -2.55 11.66 1.38
C GLU A 42 -2.27 11.35 2.85
N LEU A 43 -1.21 10.57 3.12
CA LEU A 43 -0.79 10.26 4.49
C LEU A 43 -0.40 11.53 5.25
N GLU A 44 0.34 12.42 4.63
CA GLU A 44 0.76 13.67 5.25
C GLU A 44 -0.45 14.47 5.74
N GLY A 45 -1.51 14.54 4.91
CA GLY A 45 -2.75 15.18 5.31
C GLY A 45 -3.38 14.54 6.54
N LEU A 46 -3.34 13.21 6.62
CA LEU A 46 -3.90 12.46 7.73
C LEU A 46 -3.08 12.56 9.02
N THR A 47 -1.79 12.92 8.93
CA THR A 47 -0.94 13.04 10.13
C THR A 47 -1.39 14.12 11.09
N ARG A 48 -2.20 15.06 10.62
CA ARG A 48 -2.71 16.16 11.44
C ARG A 48 -3.93 15.77 12.26
N ALA A 49 -4.54 14.62 11.98
CA ALA A 49 -5.69 14.13 12.74
C ALA A 49 -5.26 13.74 14.15
N LYS A 50 -6.19 13.89 15.09
CA LYS A 50 -5.96 13.46 16.47
C LYS A 50 -6.30 11.98 16.64
N GLY A 51 -5.83 11.37 17.71
CA GLY A 51 -6.16 10.01 18.06
C GLY A 51 -5.41 8.97 17.26
N ARG A 52 -6.02 7.78 17.19
CA ARG A 52 -5.37 6.60 16.59
C ARG A 52 -5.10 6.75 15.09
N ASN A 53 -5.99 7.38 14.37
CA ASN A 53 -5.81 7.55 12.91
C ASN A 53 -4.63 8.45 12.61
N GLY A 54 -4.50 9.56 13.34
CA GLY A 54 -3.35 10.45 13.16
C GLY A 54 -2.05 9.77 13.53
N ALA A 55 -2.03 9.01 14.63
CA ALA A 55 -0.84 8.27 15.05
C ALA A 55 -0.45 7.21 13.99
N ALA A 56 -1.44 6.48 13.46
CA ALA A 56 -1.19 5.48 12.43
C ALA A 56 -0.64 6.13 11.15
N ALA A 57 -1.17 7.30 10.78
CA ALA A 57 -0.70 8.03 9.61
C ALA A 57 0.73 8.56 9.79
N ARG A 58 1.07 9.04 10.98
CA ARG A 58 2.44 9.52 11.26
C ARG A 58 3.46 8.39 11.13
N LEU A 59 3.16 7.22 11.70
CA LEU A 59 4.02 6.06 11.55
C LEU A 59 4.10 5.62 10.09
N GLY A 60 2.95 5.57 9.41
CA GLY A 60 2.89 5.19 8.01
C GLY A 60 3.67 6.13 7.10
N PHE A 61 3.60 7.42 7.35
CA PHE A 61 4.37 8.41 6.60
C PHE A 61 5.88 8.19 6.77
N THR A 62 6.32 7.98 8.01
CA THR A 62 7.73 7.68 8.29
C THR A 62 8.20 6.43 7.56
N MET A 63 7.38 5.38 7.56
CA MET A 63 7.70 4.15 6.84
C MET A 63 7.71 4.36 5.34
N GLY A 64 6.77 5.14 4.82
CA GLY A 64 6.68 5.47 3.40
C GLY A 64 7.92 6.20 2.89
N GLU A 65 8.51 7.06 3.71
CA GLU A 65 9.74 7.76 3.36
C GLU A 65 10.94 6.83 3.20
N ARG A 66 10.88 5.62 3.75
CA ARG A 66 11.92 4.60 3.60
C ARG A 66 11.74 3.74 2.37
N CYS A 67 10.61 3.86 1.69
CA CYS A 67 10.34 3.15 0.46
C CYS A 67 10.96 3.87 -0.74
N THR A 68 11.03 3.18 -1.87
CA THR A 68 11.29 3.87 -3.14
C THR A 68 10.08 4.74 -3.45
N ILE A 69 10.29 6.04 -3.55
CA ILE A 69 9.20 6.98 -3.87
C ILE A 69 9.13 7.14 -5.37
N ALA A 70 7.96 6.82 -5.94
CA ALA A 70 7.73 6.92 -7.38
C ALA A 70 6.73 8.04 -7.68
N GLU A 71 6.93 8.70 -8.83
CA GLU A 71 6.00 9.71 -9.28
C GLU A 71 4.74 9.07 -9.85
N ASP A 72 3.63 9.78 -9.72
CA ASP A 72 2.38 9.38 -10.36
C ASP A 72 2.53 9.55 -11.87
N GLU A 73 2.17 8.53 -12.62
CA GLU A 73 2.42 8.50 -14.07
C GLU A 73 1.19 8.86 -14.91
N ASN A 74 0.01 8.88 -14.29
CA ASN A 74 -1.22 9.18 -15.00
C ASN A 74 -2.05 10.20 -14.21
N GLU A 75 -1.74 11.48 -14.41
CA GLU A 75 -2.43 12.55 -13.71
C GLU A 75 -3.94 12.57 -14.00
N SER A 76 -4.36 12.04 -15.16
CA SER A 76 -5.77 12.00 -15.52
C SER A 76 -6.54 10.86 -14.87
N ALA A 77 -5.87 9.96 -14.15
CA ALA A 77 -6.54 8.87 -13.44
C ALA A 77 -7.52 9.36 -12.37
N GLY A 78 -7.26 10.55 -11.81
CA GLY A 78 -8.16 11.21 -10.88
C GLY A 78 -7.84 10.95 -9.42
N SER A 79 -8.32 9.85 -8.85
CA SER A 79 -8.11 9.55 -7.44
C SER A 79 -6.74 8.92 -7.17
N VAL A 80 -6.31 8.95 -5.89
CA VAL A 80 -5.09 8.28 -5.48
C VAL A 80 -5.20 6.77 -5.73
N ASP A 81 -6.35 6.17 -5.43
CA ASP A 81 -6.57 4.75 -5.69
C ASP A 81 -6.39 4.42 -7.17
N ALA A 82 -6.91 5.27 -8.05
CA ALA A 82 -6.75 5.07 -9.49
C ALA A 82 -5.29 5.18 -9.92
N GLN A 83 -4.51 6.06 -9.30
CA GLN A 83 -3.07 6.16 -9.55
C GLN A 83 -2.34 4.89 -9.13
N VAL A 84 -2.70 4.34 -7.97
CA VAL A 84 -2.11 3.09 -7.46
C VAL A 84 -2.40 1.95 -8.43
N ILE A 85 -3.64 1.81 -8.86
CA ILE A 85 -4.05 0.76 -9.79
C ILE A 85 -3.30 0.89 -11.12
N ASP A 86 -3.26 2.10 -11.68
CA ASP A 86 -2.59 2.35 -12.96
C ASP A 86 -1.10 2.00 -12.90
N TYR A 87 -0.43 2.46 -11.85
CA TYR A 87 1.00 2.18 -11.69
C TYR A 87 1.26 0.67 -11.55
N ALA A 88 0.45 -0.02 -10.75
CA ALA A 88 0.61 -1.45 -10.56
C ALA A 88 0.45 -2.23 -11.86
N ILE A 89 -0.51 -1.85 -12.70
CA ILE A 89 -0.72 -2.49 -13.98
C ILE A 89 0.46 -2.25 -14.92
N ARG A 90 0.93 -1.02 -15.00
CA ARG A 90 2.05 -0.66 -15.89
C ARG A 90 3.35 -1.35 -15.50
N HIS A 91 3.63 -1.45 -14.22
CA HIS A 91 4.90 -1.97 -13.71
C HIS A 91 4.80 -3.39 -13.18
N LYS A 92 3.62 -4.00 -13.24
CA LYS A 92 3.37 -5.36 -12.77
C LYS A 92 3.81 -5.57 -11.32
N CYS A 93 3.46 -4.60 -10.47
CA CYS A 93 3.75 -4.68 -9.05
C CYS A 93 2.69 -5.49 -8.32
N LEU A 94 3.08 -6.22 -7.27
CA LEU A 94 2.12 -6.64 -6.27
C LEU A 94 1.65 -5.39 -5.51
N VAL A 95 0.42 -5.42 -4.99
CA VAL A 95 -0.11 -4.28 -4.23
C VAL A 95 -0.56 -4.74 -2.86
N VAL A 96 -0.16 -4.01 -1.81
CA VAL A 96 -0.65 -4.25 -0.46
C VAL A 96 -1.82 -3.32 -0.22
N THR A 97 -3.00 -3.87 -0.02
CA THR A 97 -4.21 -3.11 0.25
C THR A 97 -5.28 -3.99 0.89
N ASN A 98 -6.12 -3.40 1.73
CA ASN A 98 -7.32 -4.04 2.24
C ASN A 98 -8.59 -3.57 1.54
N ASP A 99 -8.46 -2.62 0.61
CA ASP A 99 -9.61 -2.08 -0.11
C ASP A 99 -10.10 -3.10 -1.14
N ARG A 100 -11.34 -3.55 -0.97
CA ARG A 100 -11.93 -4.58 -1.84
C ARG A 100 -12.09 -4.09 -3.28
N ARG A 101 -12.46 -2.83 -3.49
CA ARG A 101 -12.60 -2.27 -4.84
C ARG A 101 -11.30 -2.25 -5.58
N VAL A 102 -10.25 -1.78 -4.92
CA VAL A 102 -8.89 -1.76 -5.49
C VAL A 102 -8.46 -3.18 -5.82
N ARG A 103 -8.66 -4.11 -4.89
CA ARG A 103 -8.31 -5.52 -5.09
C ARG A 103 -9.02 -6.10 -6.31
N ASP A 104 -10.32 -5.89 -6.43
CA ASP A 104 -11.10 -6.49 -7.52
C ASP A 104 -10.67 -5.95 -8.88
N GLU A 105 -10.35 -4.66 -8.96
CA GLU A 105 -9.82 -4.09 -10.20
C GLU A 105 -8.44 -4.65 -10.54
N LEU A 106 -7.57 -4.79 -9.56
CA LEU A 106 -6.24 -5.37 -9.78
C LEU A 106 -6.34 -6.82 -10.24
N PHE A 107 -7.25 -7.60 -9.64
CA PHE A 107 -7.50 -8.98 -10.06
C PHE A 107 -7.96 -9.06 -11.52
N ALA A 108 -8.80 -8.12 -11.95
CA ALA A 108 -9.26 -8.07 -13.34
C ALA A 108 -8.11 -7.88 -14.34
N HIS A 109 -6.98 -7.34 -13.88
CA HIS A 109 -5.78 -7.14 -14.68
C HIS A 109 -4.66 -8.14 -14.37
N GLY A 110 -4.96 -9.21 -13.63
CA GLY A 110 -3.99 -10.24 -13.32
C GLY A 110 -2.93 -9.86 -12.28
N ILE A 111 -3.17 -8.82 -11.51
CA ILE A 111 -2.24 -8.34 -10.47
C ILE A 111 -2.55 -9.02 -9.14
N GLY A 112 -1.53 -9.57 -8.47
CA GLY A 112 -1.66 -10.13 -7.15
C GLY A 112 -1.78 -9.06 -6.07
N VAL A 113 -2.53 -9.36 -5.02
CA VAL A 113 -2.80 -8.44 -3.91
C VAL A 113 -2.44 -9.10 -2.59
N ILE A 114 -1.80 -8.34 -1.72
CA ILE A 114 -1.48 -8.77 -0.36
C ILE A 114 -2.39 -8.00 0.59
N SER A 115 -3.16 -8.74 1.39
CA SER A 115 -4.14 -8.18 2.31
C SER A 115 -4.00 -8.78 3.70
N MET A 116 -4.56 -8.10 4.71
CA MET A 116 -4.66 -8.65 6.05
C MET A 116 -5.73 -9.74 6.10
N ARG A 117 -5.38 -10.85 6.72
CA ARG A 117 -6.31 -11.92 7.02
C ARG A 117 -6.66 -11.90 8.50
N LYS A 118 -7.95 -11.73 8.82
CA LYS A 118 -8.47 -11.74 10.20
C LYS A 118 -7.72 -10.76 11.13
N GLN A 119 -7.22 -9.67 10.57
CA GLN A 119 -6.49 -8.64 11.32
C GLN A 119 -5.24 -9.16 12.05
N LYS A 120 -4.67 -10.28 11.62
CA LYS A 120 -3.53 -10.90 12.31
C LYS A 120 -2.30 -11.05 11.45
N LYS A 121 -2.45 -11.38 10.18
CA LYS A 121 -1.30 -11.57 9.29
C LYS A 121 -1.67 -11.26 7.85
N LEU A 122 -0.64 -11.04 7.05
CA LEU A 122 -0.81 -10.79 5.62
C LEU A 122 -0.93 -12.11 4.85
N GLU A 123 -1.67 -12.09 3.76
CA GLU A 123 -1.69 -13.19 2.80
C GLU A 123 -1.67 -12.65 1.38
N LEU A 124 -1.03 -13.40 0.49
CA LEU A 124 -0.99 -13.08 -0.93
C LEU A 124 -2.20 -13.74 -1.61
N LEU A 125 -3.00 -12.90 -2.26
CA LEU A 125 -4.19 -13.33 -2.98
C LEU A 125 -3.97 -13.16 -4.48
N ARG A 126 -4.33 -14.18 -5.24
CA ARG A 126 -4.33 -14.12 -6.70
C ARG A 126 -5.67 -14.63 -7.21
N ARG A 127 -6.09 -14.07 -8.30
CA ARG A 127 -7.30 -14.54 -8.95
C ARG A 127 -7.04 -15.83 -9.72
#